data_241d242b0d90bde08411c6e433f88903
#
_entry.id   241d242b0d90bde08411c6e433f88903
#
_cell.length_a   1.000
_cell.length_b   1.000
_cell.length_c   1.000
_cell.angle_alpha   90.00
_cell.angle_beta   90.00
_cell.angle_gamma   90.00
#
_symmetry.space_group_name_H-M   'P 1'
#
loop_
_entity.id
_entity.type
_entity.pdbx_description
1 polymer ?
#
loop_
_entity_poly.entity_id
_entity_poly.type
_entity_poly.pdbx_seq_one_letter_code
_entity_poly.pdbx_strand_id
1 'polypeptide(L)'
;VKLLFENWREYLKEEEANFDGFFQDIQYKTPETIYDFEEGCQVKLILVKGESGVEINLIEVLSDECMRKGHSSKVMDKIVKSADKHNITLFLQATPLDDKIGEEDLLSWYKKYGFEPEDEEYSRFELIRFPNV
;
A
#
# COMPACT_ATOMS: atom_id res chain seq x y z
N VAL A 1 1.25 -33.69 10.51
CA VAL A 1 1.53 -33.92 9.11
C VAL A 1 0.72 -33.00 8.25
N LYS A 2 -0.57 -32.96 8.48
CA LYS A 2 -1.43 -32.04 7.76
C LYS A 2 -1.01 -30.61 8.00
N LEU A 3 -0.73 -30.30 9.24
CA LEU A 3 -0.24 -28.99 9.63
C LEU A 3 1.06 -28.66 8.91
N LEU A 4 1.92 -29.66 8.76
CA LEU A 4 3.17 -29.50 8.04
C LEU A 4 2.94 -29.18 6.58
N PHE A 5 1.99 -29.82 5.93
CA PHE A 5 1.68 -29.57 4.55
C PHE A 5 1.08 -28.17 4.34
N GLU A 6 0.22 -27.78 5.23
CA GLU A 6 -0.38 -26.45 5.14
C GLU A 6 0.65 -25.37 5.35
N ASN A 7 1.51 -25.54 6.33
CA ASN A 7 2.60 -24.63 6.56
C ASN A 7 3.55 -24.58 5.37
N TRP A 8 3.77 -25.71 4.74
CA TRP A 8 4.62 -25.81 3.58
C TRP A 8 4.05 -25.03 2.40
N ARG A 9 2.74 -25.06 2.22
CA ARG A 9 2.09 -24.28 1.17
C ARG A 9 2.19 -22.79 1.43
N GLU A 10 1.98 -22.40 2.66
CA GLU A 10 2.14 -21.01 3.05
C GLU A 10 3.60 -20.56 2.83
N TYR A 11 4.51 -21.42 3.19
CA TYR A 11 5.92 -21.18 2.98
C TYR A 11 6.24 -20.98 1.50
N LEU A 12 5.69 -21.79 0.63
CA LEU A 12 5.87 -21.65 -0.81
C LEU A 12 5.29 -20.35 -1.34
N LYS A 13 4.16 -19.94 -0.81
CA LYS A 13 3.56 -18.66 -1.20
C LYS A 13 4.43 -17.50 -0.79
N GLU A 14 5.02 -17.57 0.39
CA GLU A 14 5.95 -16.54 0.83
C GLU A 14 7.17 -16.47 -0.08
N GLU A 15 7.66 -17.62 -0.53
CA GLU A 15 8.77 -17.66 -1.48
C GLU A 15 8.38 -17.06 -2.83
N GLU A 16 7.09 -17.08 -3.17
CA GLU A 16 6.59 -16.50 -4.40
C GLU A 16 6.51 -14.99 -4.34
N ALA A 17 6.63 -14.39 -3.16
CA ALA A 17 6.63 -12.95 -3.02
C ALA A 17 7.86 -12.37 -3.72
N ASN A 18 7.61 -11.54 -4.70
CA ASN A 18 8.68 -10.95 -5.52
C ASN A 18 8.77 -9.45 -5.26
N PHE A 19 9.54 -9.08 -4.26
CA PHE A 19 9.71 -7.68 -3.88
C PHE A 19 10.36 -6.87 -4.99
N ASP A 20 11.38 -7.41 -5.64
CA ASP A 20 12.07 -6.70 -6.73
C ASP A 20 11.12 -6.42 -7.88
N GLY A 21 10.32 -7.40 -8.29
CA GLY A 21 9.33 -7.21 -9.34
C GLY A 21 8.27 -6.19 -8.96
N PHE A 22 7.85 -6.22 -7.71
CA PHE A 22 6.89 -5.24 -7.20
C PHE A 22 7.42 -3.81 -7.34
N PHE A 23 8.62 -3.57 -6.83
CA PHE A 23 9.22 -2.23 -6.89
C PHE A 23 9.51 -1.79 -8.32
N GLN A 24 9.96 -2.68 -9.19
CA GLN A 24 10.21 -2.37 -10.59
C GLN A 24 8.94 -1.98 -11.33
N ASP A 25 7.86 -2.71 -11.13
CA ASP A 25 6.59 -2.44 -11.82
C ASP A 25 6.03 -1.07 -11.50
N ILE A 26 6.22 -0.61 -10.28
CA ILE A 26 5.76 0.73 -9.89
C ILE A 26 6.84 1.79 -10.01
N GLN A 27 8.01 1.41 -10.51
CA GLN A 27 9.14 2.30 -10.70
C GLN A 27 9.57 3.02 -9.42
N TYR A 28 9.48 2.30 -8.30
CA TYR A 28 9.84 2.85 -7.00
C TYR A 28 11.35 2.76 -6.78
N LYS A 29 11.92 3.84 -6.26
CA LYS A 29 13.33 3.91 -5.88
C LYS A 29 13.44 4.41 -4.44
N THR A 30 14.17 3.68 -3.61
CA THR A 30 14.39 4.08 -2.23
C THR A 30 15.29 5.31 -2.16
N PRO A 31 15.15 6.18 -1.15
CA PRO A 31 14.21 6.06 -0.03
C PRO A 31 12.80 6.56 -0.35
N GLU A 32 12.62 7.30 -1.42
CA GLU A 32 11.32 7.84 -1.81
C GLU A 32 11.23 8.02 -3.31
N THR A 33 10.01 8.05 -3.82
CA THR A 33 9.78 8.30 -5.24
C THR A 33 8.71 9.37 -5.39
N ILE A 34 8.92 10.26 -6.35
CA ILE A 34 7.95 11.29 -6.69
C ILE A 34 7.44 11.00 -8.09
N TYR A 35 6.12 10.82 -8.21
CA TYR A 35 5.48 10.61 -9.49
C TYR A 35 4.95 11.92 -10.04
N ASP A 36 5.25 12.18 -11.29
CA ASP A 36 4.82 13.41 -11.96
C ASP A 36 3.52 13.18 -12.73
N PHE A 37 2.61 14.11 -12.60
CA PHE A 37 1.34 14.13 -13.30
C PHE A 37 1.18 15.43 -14.07
N GLU A 38 0.05 15.59 -14.73
CA GLU A 38 -0.24 16.77 -15.53
C GLU A 38 -0.24 18.05 -14.69
N GLU A 39 0.03 19.17 -15.32
CA GLU A 39 -0.02 20.51 -14.71
C GLU A 39 0.94 20.70 -13.53
N GLY A 40 2.03 19.93 -13.52
CA GLY A 40 3.02 20.04 -12.44
C GLY A 40 2.60 19.40 -11.14
N CYS A 41 1.54 18.61 -11.15
CA CYS A 41 1.10 17.89 -9.97
C CYS A 41 2.03 16.71 -9.70
N GLN A 42 2.32 16.47 -8.43
CA GLN A 42 3.25 15.43 -8.00
C GLN A 42 2.71 14.68 -6.79
N VAL A 43 2.99 13.39 -6.74
CA VAL A 43 2.68 12.55 -5.58
C VAL A 43 3.96 11.93 -5.06
N LYS A 44 4.22 12.11 -3.78
CA LYS A 44 5.36 11.53 -3.10
C LYS A 44 4.95 10.20 -2.47
N LEU A 45 5.77 9.18 -2.68
CA LEU A 45 5.54 7.86 -2.13
C LEU A 45 6.76 7.40 -1.35
N ILE A 46 6.54 6.95 -0.12
CA ILE A 46 7.56 6.33 0.70
C ILE A 46 7.08 4.94 1.09
N LEU A 47 7.84 3.94 0.68
CA LEU A 47 7.58 2.54 1.01
C LEU A 47 8.74 1.99 1.82
N VAL A 48 8.42 1.10 2.76
CA VAL A 48 9.44 0.42 3.57
C VAL A 48 9.22 -1.07 3.45
N LYS A 49 10.25 -1.77 3.00
CA LYS A 49 10.22 -3.22 2.89
C LYS A 49 10.42 -3.84 4.26
N GLY A 50 9.47 -4.68 4.69
CA GLY A 50 9.58 -5.47 5.91
C GLY A 50 9.80 -6.95 5.60
N GLU A 51 9.82 -7.77 6.63
CA GLU A 51 10.00 -9.21 6.48
C GLU A 51 8.80 -9.88 5.80
N SER A 52 7.60 -9.43 6.13
CA SER A 52 6.38 -10.08 5.66
C SER A 52 5.60 -9.28 4.63
N GLY A 53 6.12 -8.15 4.18
CA GLY A 53 5.45 -7.33 3.20
C GLY A 53 6.05 -5.94 3.09
N VAL A 54 5.28 -5.04 2.51
CA VAL A 54 5.71 -3.66 2.29
C VAL A 54 4.79 -2.70 3.04
N GLU A 55 5.36 -1.80 3.81
CA GLU A 55 4.62 -0.76 4.49
C GLU A 55 4.55 0.49 3.62
N ILE A 56 3.34 1.01 3.44
CA ILE A 56 3.15 2.31 2.81
C ILE A 56 3.30 3.35 3.91
N ASN A 57 4.44 4.00 3.94
CA ASN A 57 4.78 4.94 4.99
C ASN A 57 4.22 6.33 4.70
N LEU A 58 4.17 6.71 3.44
CA LEU A 58 3.62 8.00 3.03
C LEU A 58 3.12 7.93 1.59
N ILE A 59 1.95 8.49 1.35
CA ILE A 59 1.47 8.82 0.02
C ILE A 59 0.85 10.22 0.11
N GLU A 60 1.46 11.18 -0.56
CA GLU A 60 1.12 12.60 -0.37
C GLU A 60 1.12 13.37 -1.69
N VAL A 61 0.03 14.07 -1.93
CA VAL A 61 -0.03 15.04 -3.03
C VAL A 61 0.70 16.30 -2.57
N LEU A 62 1.71 16.74 -3.34
CA LEU A 62 2.63 17.79 -2.90
C LEU A 62 2.10 19.22 -3.01
N SER A 63 0.95 19.42 -3.63
CA SER A 63 0.36 20.76 -3.77
C SER A 63 -1.14 20.69 -3.46
N ASP A 64 -1.63 21.64 -2.67
CA ASP A 64 -3.06 21.75 -2.38
C ASP A 64 -3.90 21.88 -3.64
N GLU A 65 -3.37 22.57 -4.65
CA GLU A 65 -4.06 22.74 -5.92
C GLU A 65 -4.25 21.43 -6.67
N CYS A 66 -3.41 20.45 -6.37
CA CYS A 66 -3.45 19.15 -7.02
C CYS A 66 -4.27 18.12 -6.27
N MET A 67 -4.76 18.46 -5.10
CA MET A 67 -5.57 17.53 -4.30
C MET A 67 -6.93 17.29 -4.96
N ARG A 68 -7.49 16.09 -4.71
CA ARG A 68 -8.81 15.68 -5.20
C ARG A 68 -8.91 15.56 -6.72
N LYS A 69 -7.78 15.44 -7.41
CA LYS A 69 -7.74 15.18 -8.85
C LYS A 69 -7.54 13.71 -9.19
N GLY A 70 -7.49 12.85 -8.18
CA GLY A 70 -7.34 11.43 -8.38
C GLY A 70 -5.91 10.93 -8.58
N HIS A 71 -4.90 11.77 -8.35
CA HIS A 71 -3.50 11.37 -8.53
C HIS A 71 -3.06 10.33 -7.52
N SER A 72 -3.44 10.51 -6.24
CA SER A 72 -3.15 9.51 -5.21
C SER A 72 -3.79 8.17 -5.53
N SER A 73 -5.01 8.19 -6.06
CA SER A 73 -5.72 6.98 -6.46
C SER A 73 -5.00 6.25 -7.58
N LYS A 74 -4.44 6.99 -8.53
CA LYS A 74 -3.66 6.39 -9.61
C LYS A 74 -2.40 5.71 -9.08
N VAL A 75 -1.72 6.33 -8.13
CA VAL A 75 -0.55 5.73 -7.50
C VAL A 75 -0.96 4.50 -6.69
N MET A 76 -2.03 4.58 -5.93
CA MET A 76 -2.54 3.43 -5.17
C MET A 76 -2.94 2.28 -6.08
N ASP A 77 -3.59 2.57 -7.21
CA ASP A 77 -3.93 1.55 -8.21
C ASP A 77 -2.69 0.79 -8.69
N LYS A 78 -1.62 1.51 -8.97
CA LYS A 78 -0.35 0.89 -9.37
C LYS A 78 0.18 -0.03 -8.27
N ILE A 79 0.16 0.45 -7.05
CA ILE A 79 0.68 -0.30 -5.89
C ILE A 79 -0.09 -1.59 -5.70
N VAL A 80 -1.42 -1.51 -5.68
CA VAL A 80 -2.23 -2.71 -5.41
C VAL A 80 -2.18 -3.71 -6.56
N LYS A 81 -2.14 -3.24 -7.80
CA LYS A 81 -2.00 -4.14 -8.96
C LYS A 81 -0.67 -4.88 -8.92
N SER A 82 0.40 -4.17 -8.62
CA SER A 82 1.72 -4.78 -8.53
C SER A 82 1.82 -5.72 -7.33
N ALA A 83 1.21 -5.35 -6.21
CA ALA A 83 1.17 -6.21 -5.03
C ALA A 83 0.46 -7.52 -5.32
N ASP A 84 -0.67 -7.46 -6.03
CA ASP A 84 -1.40 -8.67 -6.42
C ASP A 84 -0.58 -9.54 -7.37
N LYS A 85 0.06 -8.91 -8.34
CA LYS A 85 0.88 -9.61 -9.33
C LYS A 85 2.08 -10.31 -8.71
N HIS A 86 2.70 -9.69 -7.72
CA HIS A 86 3.93 -10.18 -7.11
C HIS A 86 3.73 -10.79 -5.73
N ASN A 87 2.49 -11.00 -5.32
CA ASN A 87 2.15 -11.66 -4.05
C ASN A 87 2.68 -10.91 -2.83
N ILE A 88 2.46 -9.61 -2.78
CA ILE A 88 2.96 -8.75 -1.72
C ILE A 88 1.82 -8.34 -0.78
N THR A 89 2.02 -8.55 0.51
CA THR A 89 1.14 -8.02 1.54
C THR A 89 1.52 -6.57 1.83
N LEU A 90 0.53 -5.71 1.92
CA LEU A 90 0.74 -4.28 2.17
C LEU A 90 0.24 -3.92 3.57
N PHE A 91 0.98 -3.05 4.23
CA PHE A 91 0.65 -2.53 5.55
C PHE A 91 0.64 -1.02 5.52
N LEU A 92 -0.20 -0.40 6.33
CA LEU A 92 -0.15 1.05 6.51
C LEU A 92 -0.82 1.46 7.81
N GLN A 93 -0.48 2.66 8.25
CA GLN A 93 -1.19 3.30 9.36
C GLN A 93 -1.95 4.49 8.78
N ALA A 94 -3.28 4.45 8.90
CA ALA A 94 -4.15 5.47 8.33
C ALA A 94 -4.21 6.67 9.27
N THR A 95 -3.29 7.61 9.08
CA THR A 95 -3.24 8.84 9.87
C THR A 95 -3.43 10.03 8.95
N PRO A 96 -4.44 10.88 9.18
CA PRO A 96 -4.61 12.09 8.37
C PRO A 96 -3.39 13.00 8.51
N LEU A 97 -2.91 13.52 7.40
CA LEU A 97 -1.77 14.45 7.41
C LEU A 97 -2.20 15.86 7.76
N ASP A 98 -3.49 16.17 7.60
CA ASP A 98 -4.06 17.46 7.98
C ASP A 98 -5.54 17.29 8.32
N ASP A 99 -6.18 18.39 8.73
CA ASP A 99 -7.59 18.40 9.14
C ASP A 99 -8.58 18.40 7.98
N LYS A 100 -8.10 18.44 6.75
CA LYS A 100 -8.96 18.54 5.56
C LYS A 100 -9.67 17.24 5.22
N ILE A 101 -9.09 16.11 5.65
CA ILE A 101 -9.67 14.79 5.43
C ILE A 101 -9.97 14.17 6.78
N GLY A 102 -11.24 13.81 7.01
CA GLY A 102 -11.64 13.14 8.24
C GLY A 102 -11.11 11.73 8.30
N GLU A 103 -10.92 11.20 9.51
CA GLU A 103 -10.43 9.84 9.72
C GLU A 103 -11.32 8.80 9.04
N GLU A 104 -12.64 8.96 9.13
CA GLU A 104 -13.57 8.02 8.51
C GLU A 104 -13.48 8.03 6.98
N ASP A 105 -13.30 9.20 6.39
CA ASP A 105 -13.14 9.33 4.96
C ASP A 105 -11.85 8.66 4.49
N LEU A 106 -10.79 8.84 5.25
CA LEU A 106 -9.50 8.23 4.94
C LEU A 106 -9.59 6.71 5.03
N LEU A 107 -10.20 6.18 6.09
CA LEU A 107 -10.41 4.75 6.24
C LEU A 107 -11.25 4.18 5.11
N SER A 108 -12.32 4.88 4.72
CA SER A 108 -13.17 4.47 3.60
C SER A 108 -12.39 4.42 2.29
N TRP A 109 -11.51 5.39 2.08
CA TRP A 109 -10.67 5.43 0.88
C TRP A 109 -9.76 4.21 0.80
N TYR A 110 -9.08 3.87 1.91
CA TYR A 110 -8.22 2.70 1.94
C TYR A 110 -9.01 1.40 1.77
N LYS A 111 -10.20 1.31 2.35
CA LYS A 111 -11.05 0.12 2.22
C LYS A 111 -11.42 -0.20 0.78
N LYS A 112 -11.55 0.82 -0.06
CA LYS A 112 -11.80 0.62 -1.50
C LYS A 112 -10.71 -0.21 -2.16
N TYR A 113 -9.50 -0.14 -1.64
CA TYR A 113 -8.36 -0.85 -2.21
C TYR A 113 -8.12 -2.20 -1.53
N GLY A 114 -8.98 -2.60 -0.63
CA GLY A 114 -8.90 -3.89 0.03
C GLY A 114 -8.17 -3.90 1.37
N PHE A 115 -7.87 -2.72 1.91
CA PHE A 115 -7.26 -2.62 3.23
C PHE A 115 -8.30 -2.81 4.32
N GLU A 116 -7.94 -3.52 5.37
CA GLU A 116 -8.80 -3.75 6.53
C GLU A 116 -7.97 -3.63 7.80
N PRO A 117 -8.60 -3.29 8.93
CA PRO A 117 -7.88 -3.28 10.20
C PRO A 117 -7.30 -4.65 10.51
N GLU A 118 -6.03 -4.68 10.88
CA GLU A 118 -5.37 -5.91 11.28
C GLU A 118 -5.97 -6.44 12.58
N ASP A 119 -6.23 -5.55 13.53
CA ASP A 119 -6.86 -5.86 14.79
C ASP A 119 -7.71 -4.68 15.25
N GLU A 120 -9.03 -4.77 15.06
CA GLU A 120 -9.95 -3.68 15.40
C GLU A 120 -9.98 -3.37 16.89
N GLU A 121 -9.72 -4.36 17.74
CA GLU A 121 -9.69 -4.14 19.18
C GLU A 121 -8.47 -3.33 19.60
N TYR A 122 -7.37 -3.52 18.89
CA TYR A 122 -6.14 -2.79 19.15
C TYR A 122 -6.14 -1.42 18.50
N SER A 123 -6.34 -1.38 17.20
CA SER A 123 -6.38 -0.12 16.46
C SER A 123 -7.05 -0.31 15.11
N ARG A 124 -8.09 0.49 14.85
CA ARG A 124 -8.75 0.48 13.55
C ARG A 124 -7.96 1.23 12.46
N PHE A 125 -6.86 1.88 12.84
CA PHE A 125 -6.06 2.67 11.92
C PHE A 125 -4.85 1.92 11.38
N GLU A 126 -4.51 0.77 11.96
CA GLU A 126 -3.46 -0.08 11.44
C GLU A 126 -4.09 -1.07 10.46
N LEU A 127 -3.78 -0.88 9.19
CA LEU A 127 -4.45 -1.60 8.10
C LEU A 127 -3.51 -2.57 7.42
N ILE A 128 -4.09 -3.65 6.93
CA ILE A 128 -3.38 -4.68 6.19
C ILE A 128 -4.17 -5.02 4.93
N ARG A 129 -3.46 -5.32 3.85
CA ARG A 129 -4.06 -5.81 2.62
C ARG A 129 -3.29 -7.01 2.11
N PHE A 130 -3.95 -8.15 2.06
CA PHE A 130 -3.37 -9.35 1.48
C PHE A 130 -3.47 -9.30 -0.04
N PRO A 131 -2.50 -9.89 -0.76
CA PRO A 131 -2.59 -9.92 -2.22
C PRO A 131 -3.78 -10.75 -2.66
N ASN A 132 -4.43 -10.27 -3.70
CA ASN A 132 -5.57 -10.97 -4.30
C ASN A 132 -5.03 -11.84 -5.44
N VAL A 133 -4.81 -13.10 -5.11
CA VAL A 133 -4.19 -14.06 -6.05
C VAL A 133 -5.22 -14.96 -6.68
#